data_a30eabccd102d65bcd4f22872fb7bda3
#
_entry.id   a30eabccd102d65bcd4f22872fb7bda3
#
_cell.length_a   1.000
_cell.length_b   1.000
_cell.length_c   1.000
_cell.angle_alpha   90.00
_cell.angle_beta   90.00
_cell.angle_gamma   90.00
#
_symmetry.space_group_name_H-M   'P 1'
#
loop_
_entity.id
_entity.type
_entity.pdbx_description
1 polymer ?
#
loop_
_entity_poly.entity_id
_entity_poly.type
_entity_poly.pdbx_seq_one_letter_code
_entity_poly.pdbx_strand_id
1 'polypeptide(L)'
;MTISETITVEGHIIDTHVLPKIFDEISAAGAGFEIVDLQVGGTNEDTSRARIKVSAPSEELLNLLLDRLRQHGANPDTVEDVTLVEADVAGAFPPGFYSSTNLETEVRVDGRWLRVERPEMDCGIAVRGGRAWIVPMSDVDEGLPIVMGGHGIRVLPLERPADHKASFEFMSSEISSEKPKALLVQQVADQMRAVKQSGKRILWVAGPAVVHTGSAPDVSALIRAGFVDALFAGNGVAAHDIESNIYGTSLGVHLGHGGTADHGHEHHIRAINELRRHGSFRAAIDAGLFHDGIVYHLVKSGAGYLFGGSVRDDGPLPEVVTDMVAVQRRLRTLIWGEGGDDLVGYCIVVGTMLHGIATGNCLPASVPLVCVDINQATVTKLMDRGSWQSLGIITDVGLFIRDLAERLAPDEVRRPSDDADVREAGARTRR
;
A
#
# COMPACT_ATOMS: atom_id res chain seq x y z
N MET A 1 -4.92 33.87 -28.75
CA MET A 1 -6.22 33.17 -28.93
C MET A 1 -6.36 32.23 -27.75
N THR A 2 -7.49 32.20 -27.11
CA THR A 2 -7.75 31.25 -26.00
C THR A 2 -8.17 29.93 -26.63
N ILE A 3 -7.50 28.85 -26.26
CA ILE A 3 -7.82 27.49 -26.70
C ILE A 3 -8.67 26.85 -25.61
N SER A 4 -9.66 26.09 -25.99
CA SER A 4 -10.56 25.47 -24.99
C SER A 4 -10.93 24.04 -25.36
N GLU A 5 -11.08 23.19 -24.33
CA GLU A 5 -11.56 21.82 -24.41
C GLU A 5 -12.68 21.62 -23.40
N THR A 6 -13.65 20.76 -23.71
CA THR A 6 -14.71 20.41 -22.78
C THR A 6 -14.41 19.06 -22.15
N ILE A 7 -14.45 19.01 -20.80
CA ILE A 7 -14.23 17.82 -20.01
C ILE A 7 -15.55 17.42 -19.33
N THR A 8 -15.71 16.13 -19.11
CA THR A 8 -16.79 15.57 -18.31
C THR A 8 -16.21 14.82 -17.12
N VAL A 9 -16.76 15.06 -15.94
CA VAL A 9 -16.49 14.31 -14.73
C VAL A 9 -17.81 13.77 -14.17
N GLU A 10 -17.84 12.48 -13.84
CA GLU A 10 -19.03 11.78 -13.37
C GLU A 10 -18.69 10.89 -12.18
N GLY A 11 -19.59 10.76 -11.22
CA GLY A 11 -19.40 9.98 -9.99
C GLY A 11 -19.84 10.76 -8.76
N HIS A 12 -19.33 10.41 -7.59
CA HIS A 12 -19.57 11.13 -6.34
C HIS A 12 -18.70 12.39 -6.22
N ILE A 13 -18.73 13.24 -7.26
CA ILE A 13 -17.81 14.39 -7.44
C ILE A 13 -18.06 15.54 -6.45
N ILE A 14 -19.24 15.60 -5.84
CA ILE A 14 -19.57 16.61 -4.82
C ILE A 14 -19.06 16.14 -3.45
N ASP A 15 -19.46 14.96 -3.02
CA ASP A 15 -19.18 14.42 -1.68
C ASP A 15 -17.70 14.11 -1.44
N THR A 16 -16.97 13.79 -2.50
CA THR A 16 -15.53 13.48 -2.46
C THR A 16 -14.65 14.71 -2.67
N HIS A 17 -15.24 15.90 -2.78
CA HIS A 17 -14.53 17.16 -3.06
C HIS A 17 -13.72 17.17 -4.36
N VAL A 18 -14.03 16.27 -5.31
CA VAL A 18 -13.36 16.22 -6.62
C VAL A 18 -13.61 17.48 -7.42
N LEU A 19 -14.85 17.94 -7.47
CA LEU A 19 -15.21 19.13 -8.25
C LEU A 19 -14.52 20.41 -7.75
N PRO A 20 -14.46 20.72 -6.45
CA PRO A 20 -13.63 21.80 -5.92
C PRO A 20 -12.17 21.68 -6.29
N LYS A 21 -11.55 20.49 -6.19
CA LYS A 21 -10.15 20.28 -6.57
C LYS A 21 -9.89 20.58 -8.04
N ILE A 22 -10.79 20.17 -8.93
CA ILE A 22 -10.73 20.50 -10.36
C ILE A 22 -10.71 22.03 -10.57
N PHE A 23 -11.58 22.76 -9.89
CA PHE A 23 -11.65 24.21 -10.00
C PHE A 23 -10.39 24.90 -9.45
N ASP A 24 -9.86 24.41 -8.33
CA ASP A 24 -8.64 24.90 -7.72
C ASP A 24 -7.43 24.69 -8.64
N GLU A 25 -7.30 23.53 -9.28
CA GLU A 25 -6.22 23.27 -10.23
C GLU A 25 -6.30 24.13 -11.49
N ILE A 26 -7.51 24.31 -12.05
CA ILE A 26 -7.70 25.18 -13.21
C ILE A 26 -7.31 26.62 -12.85
N SER A 27 -7.74 27.11 -11.69
CA SER A 27 -7.46 28.45 -11.21
C SER A 27 -5.98 28.65 -10.90
N ALA A 28 -5.34 27.67 -10.25
CA ALA A 28 -3.91 27.70 -9.92
C ALA A 28 -3.01 27.70 -11.17
N ALA A 29 -3.45 27.06 -12.25
CA ALA A 29 -2.77 27.09 -13.55
C ALA A 29 -2.94 28.41 -14.31
N GLY A 30 -3.75 29.36 -13.82
CA GLY A 30 -4.06 30.60 -14.51
C GLY A 30 -4.97 30.40 -15.73
N ALA A 31 -5.68 29.30 -15.80
CA ALA A 31 -6.66 28.96 -16.81
C ALA A 31 -8.08 29.39 -16.38
N GLY A 32 -9.00 29.50 -17.35
CA GLY A 32 -10.40 29.79 -17.08
C GLY A 32 -11.27 28.57 -17.24
N PHE A 33 -12.43 28.56 -16.58
CA PHE A 33 -13.43 27.52 -16.78
C PHE A 33 -14.85 28.10 -16.84
N GLU A 34 -15.73 27.36 -17.50
CA GLU A 34 -17.16 27.62 -17.57
C GLU A 34 -17.91 26.29 -17.36
N ILE A 35 -18.86 26.27 -16.45
CA ILE A 35 -19.72 25.10 -16.24
C ILE A 35 -20.76 25.09 -17.37
N VAL A 36 -20.64 24.11 -18.26
CA VAL A 36 -21.57 23.93 -19.41
C VAL A 36 -22.84 23.23 -18.96
N ASP A 37 -22.72 22.22 -18.12
CA ASP A 37 -23.82 21.45 -17.55
C ASP A 37 -23.42 20.90 -16.19
N LEU A 38 -24.37 20.86 -15.25
CA LEU A 38 -24.19 20.28 -13.93
C LEU A 38 -25.45 19.56 -13.48
N GLN A 39 -25.37 18.26 -13.34
CA GLN A 39 -26.43 17.42 -12.83
C GLN A 39 -25.97 16.86 -11.46
N VAL A 40 -26.69 17.26 -10.42
CA VAL A 40 -26.41 16.83 -9.04
C VAL A 40 -27.37 15.74 -8.64
N GLY A 41 -26.86 14.62 -8.12
CA GLY A 41 -27.65 13.54 -7.58
C GLY A 41 -28.57 14.03 -6.45
N GLY A 42 -29.76 13.47 -6.35
CA GLY A 42 -30.76 13.87 -5.35
C GLY A 42 -30.49 13.32 -3.95
N THR A 43 -29.64 12.31 -3.84
CA THR A 43 -29.23 11.66 -2.60
C THR A 43 -27.71 11.40 -2.60
N ASN A 44 -27.14 11.05 -1.45
CA ASN A 44 -25.73 10.67 -1.35
C ASN A 44 -25.41 9.33 -2.06
N GLU A 45 -26.41 8.62 -2.55
CA GLU A 45 -26.26 7.37 -3.30
C GLU A 45 -26.26 7.62 -4.83
N ASP A 46 -26.71 8.81 -5.25
CA ASP A 46 -26.78 9.17 -6.66
C ASP A 46 -25.47 9.78 -7.16
N THR A 47 -25.06 9.42 -8.35
CA THR A 47 -23.93 10.06 -9.01
C THR A 47 -24.29 11.46 -9.51
N SER A 48 -23.30 12.33 -9.50
CA SER A 48 -23.37 13.68 -10.08
C SER A 48 -22.51 13.74 -11.33
N ARG A 49 -22.88 14.59 -12.29
CA ARG A 49 -22.13 14.79 -13.53
C ARG A 49 -21.92 16.28 -13.77
N ALA A 50 -20.71 16.66 -14.10
CA ALA A 50 -20.36 18.03 -14.49
C ALA A 50 -19.67 18.02 -15.87
N ARG A 51 -20.10 18.92 -16.75
CA ARG A 51 -19.41 19.25 -18.00
C ARG A 51 -18.82 20.66 -17.87
N ILE A 52 -17.52 20.75 -18.05
CA ILE A 52 -16.75 21.97 -17.78
C ILE A 52 -15.93 22.29 -19.02
N LYS A 53 -16.10 23.50 -19.55
CA LYS A 53 -15.23 24.02 -20.60
C LYS A 53 -14.02 24.68 -19.95
N VAL A 54 -12.85 24.12 -20.20
CA VAL A 54 -11.57 24.64 -19.72
C VAL A 54 -10.94 25.46 -20.83
N SER A 55 -10.38 26.62 -20.50
CA SER A 55 -9.79 27.56 -21.46
C SER A 55 -8.40 27.97 -20.99
N ALA A 56 -7.41 27.84 -21.86
CA ALA A 56 -6.02 28.25 -21.58
C ALA A 56 -5.43 29.14 -22.66
N PRO A 57 -4.40 29.94 -22.34
CA PRO A 57 -3.74 30.84 -23.29
C PRO A 57 -2.88 30.13 -24.35
N SER A 58 -2.47 28.87 -24.09
CA SER A 58 -1.70 28.06 -25.04
C SER A 58 -2.16 26.58 -25.00
N GLU A 59 -1.90 25.89 -26.08
CA GLU A 59 -2.20 24.45 -26.22
C GLU A 59 -1.37 23.59 -25.23
N GLU A 60 -0.11 23.96 -25.04
CA GLU A 60 0.78 23.29 -24.08
C GLU A 60 0.22 23.34 -22.65
N LEU A 61 -0.24 24.52 -22.21
CA LEU A 61 -0.84 24.70 -20.89
C LEU A 61 -2.15 23.95 -20.79
N LEU A 62 -2.98 23.96 -21.84
CA LEU A 62 -4.24 23.22 -21.85
C LEU A 62 -3.99 21.71 -21.71
N ASN A 63 -3.08 21.16 -22.49
CA ASN A 63 -2.74 19.73 -22.45
C ASN A 63 -2.17 19.32 -21.08
N LEU A 64 -1.24 20.12 -20.53
CA LEU A 64 -0.70 19.87 -19.19
C LEU A 64 -1.80 19.90 -18.11
N LEU A 65 -2.74 20.83 -18.23
CA LEU A 65 -3.85 20.94 -17.30
C LEU A 65 -4.83 19.77 -17.45
N LEU A 66 -5.18 19.39 -18.67
CA LEU A 66 -6.04 18.24 -18.94
C LEU A 66 -5.44 16.95 -18.38
N ASP A 67 -4.13 16.75 -18.47
CA ASP A 67 -3.44 15.59 -17.89
C ASP A 67 -3.58 15.54 -16.35
N ARG A 68 -3.50 16.70 -15.68
CA ARG A 68 -3.74 16.78 -14.23
C ARG A 68 -5.21 16.51 -13.88
N LEU A 69 -6.13 17.11 -14.65
CA LEU A 69 -7.56 16.97 -14.39
C LEU A 69 -8.06 15.52 -14.59
N ARG A 70 -7.44 14.76 -15.51
CA ARG A 70 -7.70 13.32 -15.66
C ARG A 70 -7.38 12.53 -14.41
N GLN A 71 -6.37 12.92 -13.64
CA GLN A 71 -6.05 12.26 -12.35
C GLN A 71 -7.21 12.35 -11.34
N HIS A 72 -8.12 13.31 -11.57
CA HIS A 72 -9.37 13.46 -10.79
C HIS A 72 -10.60 12.87 -11.49
N GLY A 73 -10.41 12.13 -12.58
CA GLY A 73 -11.52 11.52 -13.34
C GLY A 73 -12.22 12.49 -14.30
N ALA A 74 -11.67 13.67 -14.54
CA ALA A 74 -12.22 14.60 -15.53
C ALA A 74 -11.66 14.27 -16.92
N ASN A 75 -12.51 13.74 -17.79
CA ASN A 75 -12.13 13.22 -19.09
C ASN A 75 -12.63 14.15 -20.21
N PRO A 76 -11.82 14.41 -21.27
CA PRO A 76 -12.27 15.15 -22.44
C PRO A 76 -13.48 14.47 -23.12
N ASP A 77 -14.39 15.31 -23.64
CA ASP A 77 -15.57 14.82 -24.40
C ASP A 77 -15.16 14.26 -25.77
N THR A 78 -14.01 14.69 -26.29
CA THR A 78 -13.49 14.24 -27.58
C THR A 78 -13.00 12.79 -27.49
N VAL A 79 -13.60 11.92 -28.31
CA VAL A 79 -13.36 10.49 -28.28
C VAL A 79 -12.47 10.09 -29.47
N GLU A 80 -11.18 9.97 -29.20
CA GLU A 80 -10.17 9.49 -30.16
C GLU A 80 -9.56 8.17 -29.67
N ASP A 81 -8.89 7.45 -30.56
CA ASP A 81 -8.10 6.30 -30.16
C ASP A 81 -6.75 6.76 -29.60
N VAL A 82 -6.17 5.95 -28.69
CA VAL A 82 -4.82 6.23 -28.15
C VAL A 82 -3.77 6.17 -29.25
N THR A 83 -2.77 7.02 -29.16
CA THR A 83 -1.55 6.88 -29.94
C THR A 83 -0.66 5.84 -29.28
N LEU A 84 -0.16 4.86 -30.04
CA LEU A 84 0.77 3.85 -29.58
C LEU A 84 2.13 4.06 -30.24
N VAL A 85 3.19 4.04 -29.44
CA VAL A 85 4.59 4.07 -29.92
C VAL A 85 5.33 2.90 -29.31
N GLU A 86 6.05 2.15 -30.15
CA GLU A 86 6.89 1.06 -29.70
C GLU A 86 8.10 1.59 -28.92
N ALA A 87 8.39 0.98 -27.77
CA ALA A 87 9.58 1.29 -27.00
C ALA A 87 10.83 0.96 -27.82
N ASP A 88 11.73 1.90 -27.97
CA ASP A 88 12.98 1.78 -28.73
C ASP A 88 14.15 1.30 -27.87
N VAL A 89 13.98 1.32 -26.55
CA VAL A 89 14.99 0.89 -25.57
C VAL A 89 14.32 0.07 -24.48
N ALA A 90 14.84 -1.11 -24.18
CA ALA A 90 14.39 -1.92 -23.06
C ALA A 90 14.62 -1.19 -21.72
N GLY A 91 13.62 -1.21 -20.86
CA GLY A 91 13.66 -0.51 -19.56
C GLY A 91 13.41 1.00 -19.65
N ALA A 92 12.91 1.52 -20.77
CA ALA A 92 12.56 2.91 -20.93
C ALA A 92 11.24 3.10 -21.69
N PHE A 93 10.48 4.13 -21.31
CA PHE A 93 9.31 4.53 -22.07
C PHE A 93 9.68 5.52 -23.18
N PRO A 94 8.98 5.50 -24.34
CA PRO A 94 9.12 6.55 -25.35
C PRO A 94 8.82 7.96 -24.77
N PRO A 95 9.52 9.01 -25.19
CA PRO A 95 9.25 10.36 -24.71
C PRO A 95 7.80 10.80 -24.98
N GLY A 96 7.12 11.31 -23.94
CA GLY A 96 5.71 11.68 -24.03
C GLY A 96 4.72 10.54 -23.75
N PHE A 97 5.18 9.44 -23.17
CA PHE A 97 4.30 8.35 -22.68
C PHE A 97 3.29 8.87 -21.64
N TYR A 98 2.15 8.19 -21.55
CA TYR A 98 1.18 8.46 -20.47
C TYR A 98 1.64 7.82 -19.17
N SER A 99 1.75 8.64 -18.13
CA SER A 99 2.03 8.15 -16.76
C SER A 99 0.74 7.76 -16.07
N SER A 100 0.64 6.51 -15.65
CA SER A 100 -0.56 5.95 -15.04
C SER A 100 -0.83 6.47 -13.63
N THR A 101 -2.11 6.39 -13.23
CA THR A 101 -2.57 6.55 -11.86
C THR A 101 -3.00 5.19 -11.30
N ASN A 102 -3.24 5.12 -9.99
CA ASN A 102 -3.78 3.91 -9.35
C ASN A 102 -5.32 3.78 -9.47
N LEU A 103 -5.97 4.72 -10.17
CA LEU A 103 -7.40 4.67 -10.49
C LEU A 103 -7.69 3.69 -11.63
N GLU A 104 -8.90 3.18 -11.67
CA GLU A 104 -9.37 2.43 -12.82
C GLU A 104 -9.26 3.29 -14.08
N THR A 105 -8.67 2.72 -15.12
CA THR A 105 -8.36 3.43 -16.35
C THR A 105 -8.79 2.58 -17.52
N GLU A 106 -9.29 3.23 -18.57
CA GLU A 106 -9.58 2.62 -19.84
C GLU A 106 -8.88 3.37 -20.96
N VAL A 107 -8.44 2.63 -21.97
CA VAL A 107 -7.82 3.16 -23.20
C VAL A 107 -8.64 2.76 -24.41
N ARG A 108 -8.81 3.66 -25.36
CA ARG A 108 -9.56 3.40 -26.57
C ARG A 108 -8.63 2.98 -27.70
N VAL A 109 -8.89 1.77 -28.24
CA VAL A 109 -8.10 1.17 -29.31
C VAL A 109 -9.06 0.61 -30.36
N ASP A 110 -8.87 0.95 -31.62
CA ASP A 110 -9.71 0.53 -32.75
C ASP A 110 -11.21 0.75 -32.49
N GLY A 111 -11.53 1.90 -31.90
CA GLY A 111 -12.91 2.30 -31.59
C GLY A 111 -13.51 1.62 -30.35
N ARG A 112 -12.76 0.83 -29.60
CA ARG A 112 -13.24 0.09 -28.43
C ARG A 112 -12.50 0.50 -27.18
N TRP A 113 -13.22 0.61 -26.06
CA TRP A 113 -12.62 0.82 -24.76
C TRP A 113 -12.10 -0.49 -24.18
N LEU A 114 -10.82 -0.50 -23.82
CA LEU A 114 -10.14 -1.61 -23.15
C LEU A 114 -9.84 -1.17 -21.71
N ARG A 115 -10.30 -1.95 -20.72
CA ARG A 115 -9.93 -1.73 -19.32
C ARG A 115 -8.45 -2.06 -19.13
N VAL A 116 -7.73 -1.16 -18.45
CA VAL A 116 -6.32 -1.36 -18.11
C VAL A 116 -6.23 -2.29 -16.91
N GLU A 117 -5.51 -3.38 -17.07
CA GLU A 117 -5.33 -4.37 -16.02
C GLU A 117 -4.32 -3.88 -14.97
N ARG A 118 -4.62 -4.16 -13.69
CA ARG A 118 -3.75 -3.92 -12.52
C ARG A 118 -3.33 -2.45 -12.38
N PRO A 119 -4.28 -1.53 -12.16
CA PRO A 119 -3.98 -0.12 -12.00
C PRO A 119 -2.97 0.11 -10.86
N GLU A 120 -1.91 0.86 -11.18
CA GLU A 120 -0.79 1.22 -10.33
C GLU A 120 -0.27 2.57 -10.80
N MET A 121 0.20 3.43 -9.91
CA MET A 121 0.71 4.75 -10.30
C MET A 121 2.18 4.71 -10.73
N ASP A 122 2.60 5.75 -11.45
CA ASP A 122 3.98 5.99 -11.89
C ASP A 122 4.50 4.91 -12.87
N CYS A 123 3.63 4.32 -13.67
CA CYS A 123 3.94 3.33 -14.69
C CYS A 123 3.49 3.80 -16.08
N GLY A 124 3.79 3.04 -17.12
CA GLY A 124 3.21 3.18 -18.45
C GLY A 124 2.03 2.24 -18.65
N ILE A 125 1.31 2.44 -19.76
CA ILE A 125 0.26 1.51 -20.21
C ILE A 125 0.76 0.87 -21.51
N ALA A 126 0.80 -0.45 -21.54
CA ALA A 126 1.09 -1.22 -22.74
C ALA A 126 -0.20 -1.78 -23.35
N VAL A 127 -0.23 -1.86 -24.70
CA VAL A 127 -1.35 -2.43 -25.44
C VAL A 127 -0.84 -3.45 -26.44
N ARG A 128 -1.35 -4.68 -26.38
CA ARG A 128 -1.03 -5.72 -27.38
C ARG A 128 -2.13 -6.80 -27.41
N GLY A 129 -2.52 -7.22 -28.59
CA GLY A 129 -3.46 -8.33 -28.75
C GLY A 129 -4.84 -8.09 -28.15
N GLY A 130 -5.34 -6.83 -28.18
CA GLY A 130 -6.65 -6.46 -27.62
C GLY A 130 -6.70 -6.38 -26.09
N ARG A 131 -5.55 -6.37 -25.42
CA ARG A 131 -5.41 -6.18 -23.97
C ARG A 131 -4.61 -4.90 -23.69
N ALA A 132 -4.94 -4.24 -22.58
CA ALA A 132 -4.21 -3.11 -22.04
C ALA A 132 -3.84 -3.41 -20.58
N TRP A 133 -2.60 -3.13 -20.19
CA TRP A 133 -2.13 -3.39 -18.82
C TRP A 133 -1.08 -2.38 -18.39
N ILE A 134 -0.97 -2.20 -17.08
CA ILE A 134 0.11 -1.41 -16.49
C ILE A 134 1.44 -2.13 -16.68
N VAL A 135 2.46 -1.41 -17.14
CA VAL A 135 3.83 -1.90 -17.24
C VAL A 135 4.78 -1.01 -16.45
N PRO A 136 5.50 -1.55 -15.46
CA PRO A 136 6.58 -0.84 -14.80
C PRO A 136 7.74 -0.58 -15.76
N MET A 137 8.48 0.51 -15.56
CA MET A 137 9.61 0.87 -16.44
C MET A 137 10.63 -0.27 -16.58
N SER A 138 10.93 -0.98 -15.48
CA SER A 138 11.85 -2.15 -15.49
C SER A 138 11.39 -3.33 -16.32
N ASP A 139 10.12 -3.37 -16.71
CA ASP A 139 9.50 -4.50 -17.43
C ASP A 139 9.13 -4.12 -18.87
N VAL A 140 9.62 -2.98 -19.35
CA VAL A 140 9.46 -2.53 -20.74
C VAL A 140 10.46 -3.28 -21.62
N ASP A 141 9.96 -4.07 -22.56
CA ASP A 141 10.75 -4.68 -23.61
C ASP A 141 10.81 -3.77 -24.84
N GLU A 142 11.90 -3.84 -25.59
CA GLU A 142 12.02 -3.21 -26.92
C GLU A 142 10.91 -3.72 -27.86
N GLY A 143 10.25 -2.81 -28.57
CA GLY A 143 9.11 -3.12 -29.43
C GLY A 143 7.78 -3.31 -28.68
N LEU A 144 7.70 -2.97 -27.39
CA LEU A 144 6.44 -2.96 -26.66
C LEU A 144 5.64 -1.70 -27.00
N PRO A 145 4.39 -1.80 -27.52
CA PRO A 145 3.57 -0.63 -27.80
C PRO A 145 3.10 0.03 -26.51
N ILE A 146 3.47 1.30 -26.33
CA ILE A 146 3.17 2.12 -25.14
C ILE A 146 2.19 3.22 -25.51
N VAL A 147 1.23 3.48 -24.64
CA VAL A 147 0.25 4.57 -24.78
C VAL A 147 0.91 5.91 -24.58
N MET A 148 0.66 6.82 -25.53
CA MET A 148 1.25 8.15 -25.58
C MET A 148 0.23 9.22 -25.28
N GLY A 149 0.70 10.30 -24.63
CA GLY A 149 -0.12 11.47 -24.34
C GLY A 149 -1.37 11.13 -23.53
N GLY A 150 -2.40 11.96 -23.65
CA GLY A 150 -3.62 11.78 -22.88
C GLY A 150 -4.89 11.51 -23.72
N HIS A 151 -4.81 11.53 -25.05
CA HIS A 151 -5.97 11.28 -25.91
C HIS A 151 -6.36 9.79 -25.90
N GLY A 152 -7.65 9.51 -25.96
CA GLY A 152 -8.16 8.14 -25.92
C GLY A 152 -8.03 7.43 -24.58
N ILE A 153 -7.80 8.17 -23.50
CA ILE A 153 -7.70 7.66 -22.14
C ILE A 153 -8.85 8.24 -21.32
N ARG A 154 -9.50 7.41 -20.53
CA ARG A 154 -10.41 7.87 -19.49
C ARG A 154 -10.07 7.21 -18.15
N VAL A 155 -10.01 8.03 -17.12
CA VAL A 155 -9.82 7.62 -15.75
C VAL A 155 -11.18 7.63 -15.07
N LEU A 156 -11.52 6.55 -14.39
CA LEU A 156 -12.81 6.38 -13.73
C LEU A 156 -12.65 6.74 -12.25
N PRO A 157 -13.40 7.72 -11.74
CA PRO A 157 -13.43 8.02 -10.31
C PRO A 157 -13.90 6.81 -9.53
N LEU A 158 -13.44 6.67 -8.29
CA LEU A 158 -13.95 5.63 -7.39
C LEU A 158 -15.43 5.91 -7.07
N GLU A 159 -16.29 4.96 -7.39
CA GLU A 159 -17.67 4.98 -6.93
C GLU A 159 -17.73 4.60 -5.45
N ARG A 160 -18.55 5.29 -4.67
CA ARG A 160 -18.87 4.85 -3.31
C ARG A 160 -19.64 3.53 -3.39
N PRO A 161 -19.23 2.47 -2.67
CA PRO A 161 -20.06 1.28 -2.55
C PRO A 161 -21.39 1.64 -1.87
N ALA A 162 -22.51 1.33 -2.51
CA ALA A 162 -23.87 1.64 -2.03
C ALA A 162 -24.21 1.06 -0.65
N ASP A 163 -23.49 0.04 -0.18
CA ASP A 163 -23.77 -0.70 1.06
C ASP A 163 -23.00 -0.18 2.30
N HIS A 164 -22.19 0.86 2.19
CA HIS A 164 -21.38 1.35 3.31
C HIS A 164 -21.95 2.64 3.94
N LYS A 165 -23.14 2.53 4.49
CA LYS A 165 -23.91 3.59 5.17
C LYS A 165 -23.26 4.11 6.44
N ALA A 166 -22.15 4.27 6.78
CA ALA A 166 -21.62 5.01 7.96
C ALA A 166 -20.11 4.90 8.18
N SER A 167 -19.42 3.90 7.59
CA SER A 167 -18.00 3.68 7.90
C SER A 167 -17.08 4.53 7.04
N PHE A 168 -17.54 5.02 5.89
CA PHE A 168 -16.71 5.72 4.91
C PHE A 168 -16.87 7.25 4.89
N GLU A 169 -17.86 7.82 5.55
CA GLU A 169 -18.05 9.28 5.60
C GLU A 169 -16.85 10.04 6.20
N PHE A 170 -15.94 9.33 6.87
CA PHE A 170 -14.75 9.90 7.52
C PHE A 170 -13.43 9.59 6.79
N MET A 171 -13.47 8.91 5.65
CA MET A 171 -12.29 8.48 4.89
C MET A 171 -11.98 9.36 3.67
N SER A 172 -12.36 10.62 3.66
CA SER A 172 -11.63 11.61 2.88
C SER A 172 -10.27 11.78 3.55
N SER A 173 -9.16 11.61 2.84
CA SER A 173 -7.76 11.69 3.26
C SER A 173 -7.48 12.63 4.46
N GLU A 174 -7.91 12.27 5.66
CA GLU A 174 -7.78 13.09 6.86
C GLU A 174 -6.71 12.52 7.79
N ILE A 175 -5.73 13.34 8.08
CA ILE A 175 -4.83 13.13 9.22
C ILE A 175 -5.62 13.48 10.45
N SER A 176 -6.07 12.47 11.21
CA SER A 176 -6.85 12.70 12.42
C SER A 176 -5.94 12.77 13.64
N SER A 177 -5.64 13.99 14.09
CA SER A 177 -5.01 14.24 15.40
C SER A 177 -6.04 14.48 16.52
N GLU A 178 -7.30 14.79 16.19
CA GLU A 178 -8.33 15.25 17.12
C GLU A 178 -9.40 14.20 17.44
N LYS A 179 -9.56 13.15 16.62
CA LYS A 179 -10.52 12.07 16.91
C LYS A 179 -10.00 11.17 18.03
N PRO A 180 -10.87 10.66 18.92
CA PRO A 180 -10.45 9.68 19.93
C PRO A 180 -9.81 8.47 19.28
N LYS A 181 -8.54 8.20 19.59
CA LYS A 181 -7.75 7.12 18.98
C LYS A 181 -8.44 5.76 19.08
N ALA A 182 -9.11 5.48 20.19
CA ALA A 182 -9.86 4.24 20.38
C ALA A 182 -10.97 4.03 19.34
N LEU A 183 -11.62 5.10 18.85
CA LEU A 183 -12.63 5.01 17.79
C LEU A 183 -11.98 4.68 16.44
N LEU A 184 -10.81 5.26 16.14
CA LEU A 184 -10.08 4.96 14.91
C LEU A 184 -9.60 3.50 14.88
N VAL A 185 -9.06 3.01 16.00
CA VAL A 185 -8.66 1.59 16.11
C VAL A 185 -9.87 0.68 15.98
N GLN A 186 -11.03 1.05 16.56
CA GLN A 186 -12.27 0.28 16.40
C GLN A 186 -12.71 0.23 14.93
N GLN A 187 -12.68 1.35 14.21
CA GLN A 187 -13.01 1.41 12.79
C GLN A 187 -12.09 0.51 11.96
N VAL A 188 -10.77 0.57 12.20
CA VAL A 188 -9.79 -0.32 11.55
C VAL A 188 -10.11 -1.79 11.84
N ALA A 189 -10.40 -2.14 13.10
CA ALA A 189 -10.75 -3.51 13.47
C ALA A 189 -12.02 -4.00 12.77
N ASP A 190 -13.05 -3.16 12.66
CA ASP A 190 -14.31 -3.53 12.00
C ASP A 190 -14.12 -3.70 10.50
N GLN A 191 -13.32 -2.84 9.85
CA GLN A 191 -12.95 -2.98 8.44
C GLN A 191 -12.17 -4.27 8.18
N MET A 192 -11.19 -4.58 9.02
CA MET A 192 -10.43 -5.84 8.90
C MET A 192 -11.33 -7.06 9.03
N ARG A 193 -12.30 -7.05 9.96
CA ARG A 193 -13.30 -8.14 10.08
C ARG A 193 -14.13 -8.27 8.81
N ALA A 194 -14.63 -7.15 8.27
CA ALA A 194 -15.43 -7.16 7.06
C ALA A 194 -14.64 -7.70 5.85
N VAL A 195 -13.37 -7.32 5.71
CA VAL A 195 -12.46 -7.83 4.68
C VAL A 195 -12.28 -9.35 4.81
N LYS A 196 -12.03 -9.86 6.02
CA LYS A 196 -11.92 -11.31 6.25
C LYS A 196 -13.23 -12.05 5.97
N GLN A 197 -14.36 -11.48 6.34
CA GLN A 197 -15.68 -12.07 6.04
C GLN A 197 -15.96 -12.12 4.53
N SER A 198 -15.42 -11.17 3.76
CA SER A 198 -15.53 -11.18 2.29
C SER A 198 -14.55 -12.16 1.61
N GLY A 199 -13.72 -12.87 2.37
CA GLY A 199 -12.71 -13.80 1.87
C GLY A 199 -11.47 -13.14 1.28
N LYS A 200 -11.31 -11.81 1.41
CA LYS A 200 -10.14 -11.10 0.91
C LYS A 200 -8.98 -11.12 1.89
N ARG A 201 -7.78 -10.92 1.37
CA ARG A 201 -6.52 -10.90 2.12
C ARG A 201 -6.21 -9.53 2.70
N ILE A 202 -5.46 -9.50 3.80
CA ILE A 202 -4.95 -8.29 4.45
C ILE A 202 -3.43 -8.27 4.34
N LEU A 203 -2.89 -7.18 3.75
CA LEU A 203 -1.47 -6.93 3.63
C LEU A 203 -0.99 -6.01 4.78
N TRP A 204 0.05 -6.43 5.47
CA TRP A 204 0.76 -5.62 6.44
C TRP A 204 2.10 -5.16 5.87
N VAL A 205 2.44 -3.89 6.11
CA VAL A 205 3.74 -3.30 5.77
C VAL A 205 4.35 -2.75 7.06
N ALA A 206 5.41 -3.39 7.54
CA ALA A 206 5.93 -3.13 8.86
C ALA A 206 7.36 -2.58 8.85
N GLY A 207 7.62 -1.66 9.78
CA GLY A 207 8.97 -1.19 10.11
C GLY A 207 9.50 -1.78 11.42
N PRO A 208 10.80 -1.62 11.72
CA PRO A 208 11.42 -2.17 12.93
C PRO A 208 10.83 -1.67 14.25
N ALA A 209 10.13 -0.54 14.23
CA ALA A 209 9.42 -0.02 15.39
C ALA A 209 8.45 -1.05 16.00
N VAL A 210 7.87 -1.92 15.17
CA VAL A 210 6.98 -2.99 15.63
C VAL A 210 7.67 -3.93 16.64
N VAL A 211 8.95 -4.22 16.43
CA VAL A 211 9.74 -5.05 17.36
C VAL A 211 10.26 -4.21 18.53
N HIS A 212 10.81 -3.02 18.24
CA HIS A 212 11.43 -2.16 19.26
C HIS A 212 10.45 -1.68 20.34
N THR A 213 9.18 -1.49 19.98
CA THR A 213 8.10 -1.12 20.94
C THR A 213 7.59 -2.31 21.76
N GLY A 214 8.11 -3.52 21.50
CA GLY A 214 7.67 -4.75 22.18
C GLY A 214 6.35 -5.32 21.65
N SER A 215 5.90 -4.93 20.45
CA SER A 215 4.62 -5.35 19.89
C SER A 215 4.70 -6.63 19.04
N ALA A 216 5.85 -7.26 18.94
CA ALA A 216 6.00 -8.52 18.21
C ALA A 216 5.02 -9.62 18.69
N PRO A 217 4.76 -9.81 20.02
CA PRO A 217 3.74 -10.76 20.48
C PRO A 217 2.33 -10.44 20.01
N ASP A 218 1.96 -9.17 19.94
CA ASP A 218 0.63 -8.73 19.49
C ASP A 218 0.45 -8.96 17.99
N VAL A 219 1.49 -8.68 17.17
CA VAL A 219 1.50 -9.03 15.74
C VAL A 219 1.43 -10.54 15.55
N SER A 220 2.17 -11.31 16.35
CA SER A 220 2.13 -12.77 16.35
C SER A 220 0.71 -13.30 16.65
N ALA A 221 0.00 -12.69 17.59
CA ALA A 221 -1.39 -13.01 17.89
C ALA A 221 -2.30 -12.72 16.68
N LEU A 222 -2.12 -11.59 16.01
CA LEU A 222 -2.87 -11.24 14.79
C LEU A 222 -2.59 -12.20 13.63
N ILE A 223 -1.34 -12.68 13.48
CA ILE A 223 -0.99 -13.73 12.50
C ILE A 223 -1.73 -15.02 12.80
N ARG A 224 -1.67 -15.50 14.04
CA ARG A 224 -2.37 -16.74 14.48
C ARG A 224 -3.88 -16.63 14.27
N ALA A 225 -4.46 -15.48 14.53
CA ALA A 225 -5.88 -15.21 14.32
C ALA A 225 -6.27 -14.99 12.84
N GLY A 226 -5.31 -15.04 11.91
CA GLY A 226 -5.56 -14.90 10.48
C GLY A 226 -5.87 -13.48 10.01
N PHE A 227 -5.44 -12.44 10.74
CA PHE A 227 -5.55 -11.03 10.32
C PHE A 227 -4.30 -10.48 9.64
N VAL A 228 -3.30 -11.33 9.36
CA VAL A 228 -2.11 -11.03 8.57
C VAL A 228 -1.99 -12.14 7.52
N ASP A 229 -2.45 -11.87 6.30
CA ASP A 229 -2.36 -12.84 5.20
C ASP A 229 -1.03 -12.69 4.43
N ALA A 230 -0.46 -11.49 4.47
CA ALA A 230 0.85 -11.19 3.90
C ALA A 230 1.56 -10.09 4.70
N LEU A 231 2.88 -10.19 4.85
CA LEU A 231 3.73 -9.18 5.47
C LEU A 231 4.83 -8.72 4.50
N PHE A 232 4.94 -7.43 4.27
CA PHE A 232 6.08 -6.80 3.62
C PHE A 232 6.88 -5.97 4.64
N ALA A 233 8.18 -6.21 4.72
CA ALA A 233 9.05 -5.49 5.64
C ALA A 233 10.50 -5.46 5.13
N GLY A 234 11.36 -4.71 5.80
CA GLY A 234 12.80 -4.76 5.57
C GLY A 234 13.48 -5.85 6.41
N ASN A 235 14.74 -6.19 6.05
CA ASN A 235 15.59 -7.10 6.81
C ASN A 235 15.62 -6.77 8.31
N GLY A 236 15.60 -5.47 8.68
CA GLY A 236 15.66 -5.04 10.08
C GLY A 236 14.51 -5.57 10.93
N VAL A 237 13.30 -5.72 10.39
CA VAL A 237 12.16 -6.29 11.14
C VAL A 237 12.45 -7.74 11.49
N ALA A 238 12.81 -8.56 10.50
CA ALA A 238 13.09 -9.97 10.72
C ALA A 238 14.33 -10.18 11.61
N ALA A 239 15.39 -9.39 11.41
CA ALA A 239 16.62 -9.49 12.20
C ALA A 239 16.37 -9.19 13.68
N HIS A 240 15.61 -8.12 13.98
CA HIS A 240 15.32 -7.76 15.38
C HIS A 240 14.26 -8.69 16.01
N ASP A 241 13.31 -9.21 15.23
CA ASP A 241 12.38 -10.22 15.72
C ASP A 241 13.12 -11.49 16.14
N ILE A 242 14.05 -11.97 15.32
CA ILE A 242 14.87 -13.15 15.62
C ILE A 242 15.85 -12.86 16.78
N GLU A 243 16.49 -11.66 16.80
CA GLU A 243 17.31 -11.22 17.94
C GLU A 243 16.52 -11.29 19.24
N SER A 244 15.27 -10.80 19.24
CA SER A 244 14.44 -10.79 20.44
C SER A 244 14.10 -12.19 20.94
N ASN A 245 13.92 -13.13 20.04
CA ASN A 245 13.62 -14.52 20.38
C ASN A 245 14.83 -15.31 20.88
N ILE A 246 16.03 -15.05 20.35
CA ILE A 246 17.24 -15.75 20.75
C ILE A 246 17.85 -15.14 22.03
N TYR A 247 17.90 -13.82 22.11
CA TYR A 247 18.63 -13.09 23.17
C TYR A 247 17.75 -12.29 24.13
N GLY A 248 16.43 -12.15 23.86
CA GLY A 248 15.51 -11.33 24.65
C GLY A 248 15.75 -9.82 24.51
N THR A 249 16.50 -9.41 23.49
CA THR A 249 16.87 -8.00 23.24
C THR A 249 16.41 -7.53 21.86
N SER A 250 16.27 -6.21 21.72
CA SER A 250 16.16 -5.55 20.43
C SER A 250 17.11 -4.37 20.42
N LEU A 251 17.99 -4.29 19.43
CA LEU A 251 19.13 -3.35 19.42
C LEU A 251 20.00 -3.43 20.69
N GLY A 252 20.13 -4.62 21.26
CA GLY A 252 20.90 -4.83 22.50
C GLY A 252 20.26 -4.31 23.79
N VAL A 253 19.01 -3.88 23.73
CA VAL A 253 18.22 -3.45 24.90
C VAL A 253 17.22 -4.56 25.24
N HIS A 254 17.16 -4.93 26.52
CA HIS A 254 16.19 -5.91 26.99
C HIS A 254 14.76 -5.38 26.87
N LEU A 255 13.89 -6.10 26.16
CA LEU A 255 12.51 -5.71 25.94
C LEU A 255 11.66 -5.78 27.25
N GLY A 256 12.06 -6.62 28.22
CA GLY A 256 11.32 -6.79 29.46
C GLY A 256 11.55 -5.73 30.54
N HIS A 257 12.76 -5.13 30.61
CA HIS A 257 13.12 -4.16 31.67
C HIS A 257 13.89 -2.93 31.20
N GLY A 258 14.13 -2.79 29.89
CA GLY A 258 14.72 -1.57 29.30
C GLY A 258 16.21 -1.33 29.58
N GLY A 259 16.91 -2.26 30.22
CA GLY A 259 18.34 -2.18 30.44
C GLY A 259 19.17 -2.61 29.24
N THR A 260 20.38 -2.06 29.07
CA THR A 260 21.34 -2.56 28.07
C THR A 260 21.86 -3.94 28.48
N ALA A 261 21.89 -4.87 27.53
CA ALA A 261 22.48 -6.20 27.74
C ALA A 261 24.02 -6.13 27.64
N ASP A 262 24.69 -6.99 28.39
CA ASP A 262 26.13 -7.20 28.22
C ASP A 262 26.38 -7.68 26.79
N HIS A 263 27.29 -7.02 26.06
CA HIS A 263 27.55 -7.27 24.64
C HIS A 263 26.32 -7.10 23.72
N GLY A 264 25.27 -6.39 24.16
CA GLY A 264 24.02 -6.23 23.42
C GLY A 264 24.17 -5.66 22.01
N HIS A 265 25.21 -4.85 21.76
CA HIS A 265 25.53 -4.32 20.43
C HIS A 265 25.86 -5.40 19.39
N GLU A 266 26.19 -6.61 19.81
CA GLU A 266 26.49 -7.73 18.92
C GLU A 266 25.27 -8.66 18.67
N HIS A 267 24.20 -8.56 19.46
CA HIS A 267 23.12 -9.55 19.46
C HIS A 267 22.46 -9.66 18.09
N HIS A 268 22.16 -8.55 17.42
CA HIS A 268 21.52 -8.57 16.10
C HIS A 268 22.41 -9.25 15.04
N ILE A 269 23.72 -8.96 15.02
CA ILE A 269 24.63 -9.58 14.05
C ILE A 269 24.85 -11.06 14.35
N ARG A 270 24.86 -11.44 15.63
CA ARG A 270 24.94 -12.85 16.06
C ARG A 270 23.68 -13.62 15.66
N ALA A 271 22.48 -13.03 15.85
CA ALA A 271 21.24 -13.63 15.41
C ALA A 271 21.22 -13.85 13.89
N ILE A 272 21.62 -12.85 13.11
CA ILE A 272 21.75 -12.97 11.65
C ILE A 272 22.73 -14.09 11.28
N ASN A 273 23.92 -14.14 11.93
CA ASN A 273 24.93 -15.15 11.66
C ASN A 273 24.42 -16.56 11.94
N GLU A 274 23.77 -16.78 13.08
CA GLU A 274 23.20 -18.09 13.41
C GLU A 274 22.16 -18.51 12.37
N LEU A 275 21.25 -17.61 12.00
CA LEU A 275 20.23 -17.93 10.98
C LEU A 275 20.90 -18.25 9.62
N ARG A 276 21.91 -17.49 9.20
CA ARG A 276 22.64 -17.75 7.95
C ARG A 276 23.27 -19.13 7.92
N ARG A 277 23.73 -19.65 9.07
CA ARG A 277 24.26 -21.02 9.19
C ARG A 277 23.19 -22.08 8.94
N HIS A 278 21.92 -21.78 9.21
CA HIS A 278 20.78 -22.67 8.95
C HIS A 278 20.26 -22.54 7.50
N GLY A 279 20.55 -21.46 6.79
CA GLY A 279 20.24 -21.25 5.38
C GLY A 279 18.82 -20.78 5.07
N SER A 280 17.84 -20.98 5.98
CA SER A 280 16.46 -20.52 5.84
C SER A 280 15.75 -20.37 7.17
N PHE A 281 14.68 -19.59 7.21
CA PHE A 281 13.82 -19.47 8.42
C PHE A 281 13.25 -20.84 8.80
N ARG A 282 12.76 -21.61 7.83
CA ARG A 282 12.19 -22.95 8.08
C ARG A 282 13.22 -23.88 8.73
N ALA A 283 14.43 -23.96 8.17
CA ALA A 283 15.49 -24.82 8.69
C ALA A 283 15.92 -24.41 10.12
N ALA A 284 15.97 -23.10 10.40
CA ALA A 284 16.29 -22.58 11.72
C ALA A 284 15.23 -22.92 12.76
N ILE A 285 13.94 -22.80 12.38
CA ILE A 285 12.79 -23.19 13.22
C ILE A 285 12.81 -24.71 13.48
N ASP A 286 13.00 -25.52 12.45
CA ASP A 286 13.02 -26.98 12.57
C ASP A 286 14.22 -27.48 13.40
N ALA A 287 15.33 -26.71 13.41
CA ALA A 287 16.49 -26.94 14.28
C ALA A 287 16.28 -26.41 15.72
N GLY A 288 15.18 -25.74 16.01
CA GLY A 288 14.87 -25.20 17.33
C GLY A 288 15.68 -23.93 17.70
N LEU A 289 16.12 -23.16 16.72
CA LEU A 289 16.86 -21.91 16.98
C LEU A 289 15.98 -20.85 17.66
N PHE A 290 14.72 -20.76 17.27
CA PHE A 290 13.70 -19.91 17.88
C PHE A 290 12.29 -20.54 17.75
N HIS A 291 11.39 -20.20 18.67
CA HIS A 291 10.10 -20.89 18.83
C HIS A 291 8.91 -19.93 18.86
N ASP A 292 9.13 -18.63 18.76
CA ASP A 292 8.09 -17.60 18.79
C ASP A 292 8.50 -16.42 17.91
N GLY A 293 7.66 -15.40 17.81
CA GLY A 293 7.90 -14.17 17.07
C GLY A 293 7.18 -14.09 15.73
N ILE A 294 7.32 -12.92 15.11
CA ILE A 294 6.64 -12.60 13.84
C ILE A 294 7.06 -13.58 12.75
N VAL A 295 8.37 -13.77 12.56
CA VAL A 295 8.91 -14.67 11.52
C VAL A 295 8.47 -16.11 11.76
N TYR A 296 8.52 -16.57 13.01
CA TYR A 296 8.06 -17.91 13.39
C TYR A 296 6.61 -18.15 12.98
N HIS A 297 5.71 -17.23 13.35
CA HIS A 297 4.28 -17.39 13.08
C HIS A 297 3.93 -17.20 11.60
N LEU A 298 4.63 -16.34 10.85
CA LEU A 298 4.48 -16.26 9.38
C LEU A 298 4.81 -17.59 8.71
N VAL A 299 5.95 -18.21 9.09
CA VAL A 299 6.38 -19.49 8.52
C VAL A 299 5.44 -20.64 8.92
N LYS A 300 4.94 -20.65 10.16
CA LYS A 300 4.05 -21.71 10.65
C LYS A 300 2.62 -21.60 10.11
N SER A 301 2.08 -20.39 9.96
CA SER A 301 0.74 -20.18 9.40
C SER A 301 0.69 -20.32 7.88
N GLY A 302 1.83 -20.26 7.19
CA GLY A 302 1.89 -20.22 5.74
C GLY A 302 1.45 -18.86 5.15
N ALA A 303 1.38 -17.80 5.96
CA ALA A 303 1.14 -16.44 5.48
C ALA A 303 2.27 -16.01 4.53
N GLY A 304 1.91 -15.22 3.52
CA GLY A 304 2.90 -14.68 2.59
C GLY A 304 3.84 -13.70 3.30
N TYR A 305 5.12 -13.70 2.95
CA TYR A 305 6.05 -12.69 3.46
C TYR A 305 7.08 -12.28 2.41
N LEU A 306 7.53 -11.04 2.53
CA LEU A 306 8.60 -10.46 1.72
C LEU A 306 9.46 -9.57 2.62
N PHE A 307 10.75 -9.89 2.71
CA PHE A 307 11.74 -9.03 3.35
C PHE A 307 12.67 -8.45 2.30
N GLY A 308 12.66 -7.11 2.17
CA GLY A 308 13.53 -6.38 1.28
C GLY A 308 14.84 -6.00 1.98
N GLY A 309 15.94 -5.99 1.23
CA GLY A 309 17.22 -5.50 1.69
C GLY A 309 17.29 -3.98 1.75
N SER A 310 18.38 -3.45 2.31
CA SER A 310 18.70 -2.03 2.33
C SER A 310 20.19 -1.80 2.14
N VAL A 311 20.60 -0.55 1.88
CA VAL A 311 22.03 -0.17 1.79
C VAL A 311 22.80 -0.36 3.10
N ARG A 312 22.12 -0.58 4.22
CA ARG A 312 22.71 -0.88 5.53
C ARG A 312 23.06 -2.36 5.72
N ASP A 313 22.48 -3.24 4.89
CA ASP A 313 22.57 -4.69 5.10
C ASP A 313 23.83 -5.23 4.44
N ASP A 314 24.87 -5.37 5.23
CA ASP A 314 26.20 -5.92 4.85
C ASP A 314 26.26 -7.46 4.98
N GLY A 315 25.15 -8.08 5.19
CA GLY A 315 24.96 -9.52 5.32
C GLY A 315 23.55 -9.81 5.79
N PRO A 316 22.54 -9.62 4.91
CA PRO A 316 21.15 -9.79 5.30
C PRO A 316 20.82 -11.26 5.61
N LEU A 317 19.66 -11.48 6.22
CA LEU A 317 19.12 -12.82 6.44
C LEU A 317 18.96 -13.58 5.11
N PRO A 318 19.02 -14.91 5.09
CA PRO A 318 19.06 -15.71 3.85
C PRO A 318 17.88 -15.48 2.90
N GLU A 319 16.68 -15.23 3.43
CA GLU A 319 15.46 -15.06 2.62
C GLU A 319 15.15 -13.58 2.29
N VAL A 320 16.08 -12.67 2.59
CA VAL A 320 15.96 -11.26 2.24
C VAL A 320 16.31 -11.05 0.77
N VAL A 321 15.43 -10.37 0.05
CA VAL A 321 15.63 -10.03 -1.36
C VAL A 321 16.42 -8.75 -1.46
N THR A 322 17.63 -8.79 -2.03
CA THR A 322 18.53 -7.64 -2.14
C THR A 322 18.42 -6.90 -3.48
N ASP A 323 17.87 -7.52 -4.49
CA ASP A 323 17.54 -6.88 -5.76
C ASP A 323 16.23 -6.09 -5.61
N MET A 324 16.28 -4.77 -5.70
CA MET A 324 15.11 -3.90 -5.49
C MET A 324 14.04 -4.04 -6.56
N VAL A 325 14.41 -4.37 -7.80
CA VAL A 325 13.43 -4.65 -8.86
C VAL A 325 12.70 -5.96 -8.56
N ALA A 326 13.43 -6.98 -8.09
CA ALA A 326 12.82 -8.23 -7.64
C ALA A 326 11.92 -8.03 -6.41
N VAL A 327 12.28 -7.14 -5.47
CA VAL A 327 11.39 -6.75 -4.35
C VAL A 327 10.08 -6.18 -4.87
N GLN A 328 10.13 -5.24 -5.82
CA GLN A 328 8.95 -4.62 -6.40
C GLN A 328 8.06 -5.64 -7.13
N ARG A 329 8.64 -6.56 -7.91
CA ARG A 329 7.89 -7.62 -8.57
C ARG A 329 7.20 -8.55 -7.56
N ARG A 330 7.90 -8.95 -6.50
CA ARG A 330 7.31 -9.78 -5.43
C ARG A 330 6.26 -9.03 -4.60
N LEU A 331 6.42 -7.72 -4.39
CA LEU A 331 5.40 -6.90 -3.74
C LEU A 331 4.10 -6.89 -4.55
N ARG A 332 4.18 -6.77 -5.87
CA ARG A 332 3.00 -6.89 -6.76
C ARG A 332 2.35 -8.27 -6.64
N THR A 333 3.15 -9.33 -6.54
CA THR A 333 2.62 -10.69 -6.26
C THR A 333 1.93 -10.77 -4.90
N LEU A 334 2.46 -10.15 -3.84
CA LEU A 334 1.76 -10.09 -2.55
C LEU A 334 0.42 -9.34 -2.64
N ILE A 335 0.36 -8.28 -3.43
CA ILE A 335 -0.85 -7.47 -3.62
C ILE A 335 -1.90 -8.22 -4.44
N TRP A 336 -1.50 -8.78 -5.59
CA TRP A 336 -2.43 -9.37 -6.56
C TRP A 336 -2.59 -10.90 -6.47
N GLY A 337 -1.85 -11.58 -5.59
CA GLY A 337 -1.76 -13.03 -5.56
C GLY A 337 -0.92 -13.60 -6.71
N GLU A 338 -0.53 -14.87 -6.62
CA GLU A 338 0.29 -15.58 -7.62
C GLU A 338 -0.35 -15.58 -9.01
N GLY A 339 -1.67 -15.76 -9.10
CA GLY A 339 -2.43 -15.74 -10.35
C GLY A 339 -2.77 -14.33 -10.85
N GLY A 340 -2.63 -13.31 -10.01
CA GLY A 340 -2.98 -11.92 -10.33
C GLY A 340 -4.47 -11.58 -10.20
N ASP A 341 -5.29 -12.49 -9.66
CA ASP A 341 -6.75 -12.33 -9.52
C ASP A 341 -7.20 -12.29 -8.05
N ASP A 342 -6.26 -12.41 -7.11
CA ASP A 342 -6.51 -12.40 -5.66
C ASP A 342 -5.99 -11.11 -5.02
N LEU A 343 -6.61 -9.97 -5.41
CA LEU A 343 -6.27 -8.66 -4.90
C LEU A 343 -6.56 -8.56 -3.39
N VAL A 344 -5.57 -8.04 -2.65
CA VAL A 344 -5.77 -7.74 -1.22
C VAL A 344 -6.96 -6.79 -1.02
N GLY A 345 -7.71 -6.98 0.06
CA GLY A 345 -8.85 -6.14 0.39
C GLY A 345 -8.53 -4.99 1.34
N TYR A 346 -7.35 -5.01 1.97
CA TYR A 346 -6.92 -4.02 2.96
C TYR A 346 -5.41 -3.99 3.11
N CYS A 347 -4.86 -2.80 3.36
CA CYS A 347 -3.44 -2.61 3.62
C CYS A 347 -3.21 -1.80 4.89
N ILE A 348 -2.31 -2.27 5.77
CA ILE A 348 -1.90 -1.56 6.98
C ILE A 348 -0.41 -1.30 6.92
N VAL A 349 -0.01 -0.03 7.02
CA VAL A 349 1.38 0.42 7.06
C VAL A 349 1.69 0.89 8.48
N VAL A 350 2.67 0.29 9.13
CA VAL A 350 3.04 0.59 10.53
C VAL A 350 4.53 0.86 10.67
N GLY A 351 4.89 2.08 11.12
CA GLY A 351 6.26 2.44 11.46
C GLY A 351 7.27 2.34 10.32
N THR A 352 6.85 2.56 9.07
CA THR A 352 7.75 2.55 7.90
C THR A 352 7.30 3.53 6.83
N MET A 353 8.23 4.34 6.33
CA MET A 353 7.96 5.33 5.29
C MET A 353 8.20 4.76 3.88
N LEU A 354 9.41 4.27 3.60
CA LEU A 354 9.80 3.88 2.23
C LEU A 354 9.03 2.67 1.71
N HIS A 355 8.89 1.61 2.52
CA HIS A 355 8.08 0.44 2.14
C HIS A 355 6.60 0.81 2.01
N GLY A 356 6.10 1.72 2.87
CA GLY A 356 4.73 2.23 2.80
C GLY A 356 4.47 3.00 1.51
N ILE A 357 5.39 3.90 1.11
CA ILE A 357 5.29 4.66 -0.15
C ILE A 357 5.32 3.69 -1.36
N ALA A 358 6.26 2.75 -1.38
CA ALA A 358 6.36 1.77 -2.46
C ALA A 358 5.07 0.94 -2.58
N THR A 359 4.51 0.50 -1.45
CA THR A 359 3.25 -0.24 -1.43
C THR A 359 2.08 0.62 -1.89
N GLY A 360 1.98 1.87 -1.41
CA GLY A 360 0.92 2.80 -1.81
C GLY A 360 0.91 3.09 -3.31
N ASN A 361 2.10 3.17 -3.94
CA ASN A 361 2.20 3.33 -5.40
C ASN A 361 1.72 2.09 -6.16
N CYS A 362 1.97 0.87 -5.61
CA CYS A 362 1.56 -0.40 -6.23
C CYS A 362 0.10 -0.78 -5.97
N LEU A 363 -0.55 -0.18 -4.98
CA LEU A 363 -1.94 -0.50 -4.62
C LEU A 363 -2.92 0.22 -5.54
N PRO A 364 -3.93 -0.50 -6.10
CA PRO A 364 -5.08 0.15 -6.73
C PRO A 364 -5.81 1.05 -5.74
N ALA A 365 -6.36 2.15 -6.25
CA ALA A 365 -7.11 3.12 -5.44
C ALA A 365 -8.33 2.51 -4.72
N SER A 366 -8.83 1.37 -5.20
CA SER A 366 -9.94 0.62 -4.58
C SER A 366 -9.57 -0.10 -3.28
N VAL A 367 -8.26 -0.24 -2.96
CA VAL A 367 -7.80 -0.91 -1.74
C VAL A 367 -7.60 0.12 -0.63
N PRO A 368 -8.36 0.04 0.49
CA PRO A 368 -8.14 0.92 1.64
C PRO A 368 -6.76 0.73 2.24
N LEU A 369 -6.10 1.85 2.57
CA LEU A 369 -4.78 1.87 3.21
C LEU A 369 -4.85 2.65 4.52
N VAL A 370 -4.34 2.06 5.60
CA VAL A 370 -4.14 2.73 6.88
C VAL A 370 -2.66 2.91 7.14
N CYS A 371 -2.25 4.13 7.43
CA CYS A 371 -0.87 4.45 7.83
C CYS A 371 -0.82 4.86 9.29
N VAL A 372 0.00 4.16 10.07
CA VAL A 372 0.22 4.44 11.49
C VAL A 372 1.69 4.72 11.73
N ASP A 373 1.99 5.93 12.16
CA ASP A 373 3.35 6.34 12.49
C ASP A 373 3.31 7.45 13.55
N ILE A 374 4.34 7.52 14.37
CA ILE A 374 4.51 8.64 15.31
C ILE A 374 4.97 9.91 14.60
N ASN A 375 5.60 9.77 13.44
CA ASN A 375 6.10 10.87 12.63
C ASN A 375 5.02 11.37 11.67
N GLN A 376 4.49 12.56 11.94
CA GLN A 376 3.49 13.20 11.09
C GLN A 376 3.94 13.32 9.61
N ALA A 377 5.22 13.57 9.35
CA ALA A 377 5.71 13.70 7.98
C ALA A 377 5.60 12.39 7.18
N THR A 378 5.77 11.23 7.83
CA THR A 378 5.54 9.91 7.23
C THR A 378 4.08 9.75 6.85
N VAL A 379 3.18 10.04 7.78
CA VAL A 379 1.73 9.93 7.57
C VAL A 379 1.30 10.85 6.43
N THR A 380 1.69 12.14 6.46
CA THR A 380 1.36 13.10 5.40
C THR A 380 1.82 12.63 4.02
N LYS A 381 3.08 12.17 3.88
CA LYS A 381 3.62 11.71 2.59
C LYS A 381 2.89 10.49 2.04
N LEU A 382 2.44 9.59 2.90
CA LEU A 382 1.65 8.43 2.50
C LEU A 382 0.23 8.84 2.10
N MET A 383 -0.35 9.80 2.79
CA MET A 383 -1.67 10.34 2.47
C MET A 383 -1.69 11.10 1.14
N ASP A 384 -0.65 11.86 0.82
CA ASP A 384 -0.52 12.61 -0.44
C ASP A 384 -0.39 11.69 -1.67
N ARG A 385 0.11 10.47 -1.47
CA ARG A 385 0.30 9.45 -2.53
C ARG A 385 -0.74 8.35 -2.49
N GLY A 386 -1.50 8.31 -1.41
CA GLY A 386 -2.45 7.25 -1.15
C GLY A 386 -3.68 7.30 -2.05
N SER A 387 -4.33 6.18 -2.08
CA SER A 387 -5.68 6.03 -2.60
C SER A 387 -6.63 7.00 -1.91
N TRP A 388 -7.73 7.31 -2.55
CA TRP A 388 -8.86 8.08 -1.99
C TRP A 388 -9.40 7.52 -0.65
N GLN A 389 -8.97 6.34 -0.25
CA GLN A 389 -9.40 5.62 0.95
C GLN A 389 -8.25 5.43 1.96
N SER A 390 -7.34 6.40 2.04
CA SER A 390 -6.23 6.32 2.99
C SER A 390 -6.59 7.00 4.32
N LEU A 391 -6.31 6.32 5.43
CA LEU A 391 -6.45 6.84 6.79
C LEU A 391 -5.08 7.00 7.44
N GLY A 392 -4.74 8.22 7.84
CA GLY A 392 -3.52 8.52 8.58
C GLY A 392 -3.77 8.61 10.09
N ILE A 393 -3.05 7.83 10.88
CA ILE A 393 -3.14 7.84 12.35
C ILE A 393 -1.77 8.19 12.93
N ILE A 394 -1.67 9.35 13.57
CA ILE A 394 -0.45 9.77 14.26
C ILE A 394 -0.52 9.24 15.69
N THR A 395 0.22 8.17 15.96
CA THR A 395 0.28 7.56 17.30
C THR A 395 1.51 6.66 17.43
N ASP A 396 1.78 6.23 18.66
CA ASP A 396 2.73 5.17 18.92
C ASP A 396 2.25 3.85 18.29
N VAL A 397 3.16 3.20 17.53
CA VAL A 397 2.87 1.96 16.80
C VAL A 397 2.53 0.81 17.75
N GLY A 398 3.23 0.74 18.88
CA GLY A 398 3.01 -0.32 19.87
C GLY A 398 1.64 -0.24 20.51
N LEU A 399 1.22 0.96 20.91
CA LEU A 399 -0.12 1.19 21.48
C LEU A 399 -1.22 0.86 20.47
N PHE A 400 -1.04 1.25 19.20
CA PHE A 400 -2.00 0.95 18.14
C PHE A 400 -2.14 -0.56 17.92
N ILE A 401 -1.02 -1.28 17.75
CA ILE A 401 -1.03 -2.72 17.47
C ILE A 401 -1.64 -3.49 18.63
N ARG A 402 -1.30 -3.12 19.87
CA ARG A 402 -1.84 -3.76 21.07
C ARG A 402 -3.35 -3.61 21.17
N ASP A 403 -3.88 -2.38 21.05
CA ASP A 403 -5.31 -2.10 21.09
C ASP A 403 -6.05 -2.83 19.95
N LEU A 404 -5.44 -2.89 18.76
CA LEU A 404 -5.97 -3.62 17.61
C LEU A 404 -6.01 -5.13 17.86
N ALA A 405 -4.94 -5.72 18.40
CA ALA A 405 -4.85 -7.14 18.71
C ALA A 405 -5.85 -7.55 19.81
N GLU A 406 -6.00 -6.74 20.87
CA GLU A 406 -7.00 -6.98 21.91
C GLU A 406 -8.43 -7.00 21.38
N ARG A 407 -8.72 -6.21 20.32
CA ARG A 407 -10.05 -6.18 19.66
C ARG A 407 -10.27 -7.34 18.69
N LEU A 408 -9.25 -7.71 17.91
CA LEU A 408 -9.36 -8.68 16.83
C LEU A 408 -9.07 -10.12 17.28
N ALA A 409 -8.16 -10.28 18.22
CA ALA A 409 -7.61 -11.58 18.64
C ALA A 409 -7.45 -11.69 20.16
N PRO A 410 -8.47 -11.36 21.00
CA PRO A 410 -8.33 -11.31 22.44
C PRO A 410 -7.88 -12.64 23.07
N ASP A 411 -8.27 -13.76 22.49
CA ASP A 411 -7.91 -15.09 22.98
C ASP A 411 -6.46 -15.43 22.66
N GLU A 412 -5.94 -15.00 21.52
CA GLU A 412 -4.55 -15.17 21.10
C GLU A 412 -3.58 -14.26 21.86
N VAL A 413 -4.01 -13.04 22.21
CA VAL A 413 -3.22 -12.11 23.05
C VAL A 413 -3.01 -12.67 24.48
N ARG A 414 -4.00 -13.40 25.01
CA ARG A 414 -3.96 -14.00 26.35
C ARG A 414 -3.24 -15.35 26.38
N ARG A 415 -2.93 -15.92 25.22
CA ARG A 415 -2.24 -17.21 25.12
C ARG A 415 -0.80 -17.05 25.62
N PRO A 416 -0.29 -17.94 26.50
CA PRO A 416 1.13 -17.95 26.84
C PRO A 416 1.97 -18.08 25.57
N SER A 417 3.10 -17.37 25.50
CA SER A 417 4.02 -17.56 24.38
C SER A 417 4.53 -19.00 24.38
N ASP A 418 4.69 -19.61 23.20
CA ASP A 418 5.23 -20.99 23.07
C ASP A 418 6.62 -21.11 23.75
N ASP A 419 7.32 -20.00 23.93
CA ASP A 419 8.62 -19.88 24.62
C ASP A 419 8.50 -20.04 26.16
N ALA A 420 7.34 -19.75 26.76
CA ALA A 420 7.13 -19.95 28.20
C ALA A 420 7.13 -21.44 28.57
N ASP A 421 6.51 -22.27 27.74
CA ASP A 421 6.46 -23.73 27.94
C ASP A 421 7.84 -24.37 27.76
N VAL A 422 8.67 -23.87 26.82
CA VAL A 422 10.04 -24.35 26.59
C VAL A 422 10.98 -23.96 27.73
N ARG A 423 10.83 -22.75 28.28
CA ARG A 423 11.64 -22.30 29.44
C ARG A 423 11.32 -23.06 30.71
N GLU A 424 10.04 -23.38 30.97
CA GLU A 424 9.66 -24.24 32.08
C GLU A 424 10.16 -25.69 31.91
N ALA A 425 10.10 -26.23 30.70
CA ALA A 425 10.62 -27.57 30.42
C ALA A 425 12.15 -27.63 30.56
N GLY A 426 12.87 -26.62 30.07
CA GLY A 426 14.35 -26.53 30.22
C GLY A 426 14.83 -26.29 31.67
N ALA A 427 14.01 -25.62 32.48
CA ALA A 427 14.30 -25.45 33.92
C ALA A 427 14.07 -26.73 34.73
N ARG A 428 13.16 -27.60 34.32
CA ARG A 428 12.93 -28.91 34.96
C ARG A 428 13.98 -29.95 34.61
N THR A 429 14.69 -29.80 33.48
CA THR A 429 15.75 -30.74 33.05
C THR A 429 17.14 -30.40 33.60
N ARG A 430 17.30 -29.22 34.23
CA ARG A 430 18.55 -28.77 34.86
C ARG A 430 18.55 -28.78 36.40
N ARG A 431 17.60 -29.49 37.03
CA ARG A 431 17.59 -29.76 38.47
C ARG A 431 17.96 -31.24 38.79
#